data_b68cfc57d0417d0d20b28b08a6553023
#
_entry.id   b68cfc57d0417d0d20b28b08a6553023
#
_cell.length_a   1.000
_cell.length_b   1.000
_cell.length_c   1.000
_cell.angle_alpha   90.00
_cell.angle_beta   90.00
_cell.angle_gamma   90.00
#
_symmetry.space_group_name_H-M   'P 1'
#
loop_
_entity.id
_entity.type
_entity.pdbx_description
1 polymer ?
#
loop_
_entity_poly.entity_id
_entity_poly.type
_entity_poly.pdbx_seq_one_letter_code
_entity_poly.pdbx_strand_id
1 'polypeptide(L)'
;LIKSLEKNEPIPNGVAHRNDGAVVFSENHELHEDFSDNAPPDYDDFFEQLRQIDPDSSLLENPVILYETARGCWWGEKHHCTFCGLNANTMKFRSKPMSQVHTDISYLSQRYNSFRFRLVDNILEMKYIEGVFSEMASNNFDLQFFLEVKSNLTKKQIKSLAHGGANAIQPGIESFSMNQLMEMDKGVRPLQNILCMKWAMYYGIEVNWNILIGFPGETDEDYRQQIQVIKLLSHLPPPECVGDLWLERFSPYYTRPEEYGVTITGPGEAYPY
;
A
#
# COMPACT_ATOMS: atom_id res chain seq x y z
N LEU A 1 3.01 23.81 -13.71
CA LEU A 1 2.75 24.95 -12.82
C LEU A 1 3.92 25.95 -12.82
N ILE A 2 5.16 25.53 -12.48
CA ILE A 2 6.32 26.44 -12.44
C ILE A 2 6.49 27.18 -13.77
N LYS A 3 6.50 26.47 -14.90
CA LYS A 3 6.59 27.06 -16.23
C LYS A 3 5.45 28.05 -16.52
N SER A 4 4.24 27.75 -16.07
CA SER A 4 3.08 28.65 -16.24
C SER A 4 3.28 29.93 -15.43
N LEU A 5 3.77 29.83 -14.20
CA LEU A 5 4.06 31.00 -13.36
C LEU A 5 5.20 31.86 -13.91
N GLU A 6 6.28 31.23 -14.38
CA GLU A 6 7.45 31.94 -14.93
C GLU A 6 7.15 32.63 -16.27
N LYS A 7 6.31 32.03 -17.12
CA LYS A 7 6.01 32.51 -18.46
C LYS A 7 4.69 33.24 -18.58
N ASN A 8 3.98 33.41 -17.46
CA ASN A 8 2.63 33.97 -17.43
C ASN A 8 1.62 33.23 -18.35
N GLU A 9 1.79 31.91 -18.45
CA GLU A 9 0.89 31.02 -19.19
C GLU A 9 -0.32 30.63 -18.33
N PRO A 10 -1.41 30.13 -18.91
CA PRO A 10 -2.57 29.65 -18.14
C PRO A 10 -2.18 28.62 -17.10
N ILE A 11 -2.76 28.72 -15.92
CA ILE A 11 -2.56 27.74 -14.85
C ILE A 11 -3.14 26.39 -15.28
N PRO A 12 -2.35 25.30 -15.14
CA PRO A 12 -2.81 23.95 -15.52
C PRO A 12 -4.05 23.52 -14.73
N ASN A 13 -4.84 22.65 -15.32
CA ASN A 13 -5.97 22.00 -14.65
C ASN A 13 -5.50 21.23 -13.39
N GLY A 14 -6.38 21.11 -12.41
CA GLY A 14 -6.07 20.39 -11.16
C GLY A 14 -5.28 21.23 -10.13
N VAL A 15 -5.06 22.51 -10.39
CA VAL A 15 -4.33 23.39 -9.47
C VAL A 15 -5.26 24.41 -8.83
N ALA A 16 -5.22 24.50 -7.49
CA ALA A 16 -5.82 25.61 -6.78
C ALA A 16 -4.82 26.79 -6.74
N HIS A 17 -5.26 27.97 -7.11
CA HIS A 17 -4.42 29.16 -7.10
C HIS A 17 -5.20 30.40 -6.64
N ARG A 18 -4.49 31.46 -6.26
CA ARG A 18 -5.13 32.76 -5.98
C ARG A 18 -5.16 33.60 -7.23
N ASN A 19 -6.35 34.13 -7.51
CA ASN A 19 -6.56 35.16 -8.51
C ASN A 19 -7.35 36.31 -7.86
N ASP A 20 -6.79 37.52 -7.89
CA ASP A 20 -7.37 38.73 -7.28
C ASP A 20 -7.87 38.55 -5.83
N GLY A 21 -7.09 37.79 -5.03
CA GLY A 21 -7.40 37.54 -3.61
C GLY A 21 -8.39 36.38 -3.37
N ALA A 22 -9.09 35.91 -4.37
CA ALA A 22 -9.97 34.73 -4.28
C ALA A 22 -9.21 33.44 -4.61
N VAL A 23 -9.61 32.33 -3.96
CA VAL A 23 -9.09 31.00 -4.33
C VAL A 23 -9.90 30.45 -5.48
N VAL A 24 -9.24 30.15 -6.57
CA VAL A 24 -9.82 29.52 -7.77
C VAL A 24 -9.41 28.07 -7.82
N PHE A 25 -10.37 27.17 -7.99
CA PHE A 25 -10.13 25.74 -8.18
C PHE A 25 -10.38 25.40 -9.64
N SER A 26 -9.47 24.65 -10.23
CA SER A 26 -9.75 24.06 -11.54
C SER A 26 -10.72 22.87 -11.37
N GLU A 27 -11.84 22.90 -12.09
CA GLU A 27 -12.87 21.84 -12.01
C GLU A 27 -12.47 20.55 -12.74
N ASN A 28 -11.53 20.60 -13.66
CA ASN A 28 -11.09 19.44 -14.43
C ASN A 28 -9.83 18.84 -13.83
N HIS A 29 -9.98 17.69 -13.17
CA HIS A 29 -8.88 16.86 -12.71
C HIS A 29 -8.57 15.80 -13.78
N GLU A 30 -7.68 16.13 -14.71
CA GLU A 30 -7.10 15.11 -15.58
C GLU A 30 -6.14 14.27 -14.77
N LEU A 31 -6.43 12.96 -14.68
CA LEU A 31 -5.48 12.02 -14.10
C LEU A 31 -4.28 11.90 -15.03
N HIS A 32 -3.09 12.15 -14.48
CA HIS A 32 -1.86 11.83 -15.19
C HIS A 32 -1.81 10.31 -15.39
N GLU A 33 -1.99 9.85 -16.62
CA GLU A 33 -2.13 8.43 -16.93
C GLU A 33 -0.76 7.74 -17.08
N ASP A 34 0.22 8.46 -17.59
CA ASP A 34 1.57 7.94 -17.80
C ASP A 34 2.39 8.04 -16.51
N PHE A 35 2.57 6.89 -15.85
CA PHE A 35 3.33 6.81 -14.62
C PHE A 35 4.85 6.71 -14.89
N SER A 36 5.26 6.58 -16.17
CA SER A 36 6.67 6.55 -16.58
C SER A 36 7.36 7.92 -16.45
N ASP A 37 6.61 9.02 -16.48
CA ASP A 37 7.17 10.37 -16.35
C ASP A 37 7.54 10.76 -14.90
N ASN A 38 7.23 9.92 -13.92
CA ASN A 38 7.54 10.20 -12.53
C ASN A 38 9.03 9.95 -12.26
N ALA A 39 9.77 11.01 -11.98
CA ALA A 39 11.15 10.94 -11.53
C ALA A 39 11.28 10.15 -10.21
N PRO A 40 12.42 9.48 -9.97
CA PRO A 40 12.70 8.90 -8.67
C PRO A 40 12.70 9.99 -7.58
N PRO A 41 12.32 9.66 -6.33
CA PRO A 41 12.31 10.62 -5.24
C PRO A 41 13.73 11.13 -4.93
N ASP A 42 13.81 12.40 -4.52
CA ASP A 42 15.05 13.02 -4.03
C ASP A 42 14.98 13.14 -2.50
N TYR A 43 15.94 12.54 -1.81
CA TYR A 43 16.06 12.53 -0.35
C TYR A 43 17.28 13.32 0.16
N ASP A 44 17.98 14.10 -0.69
CA ASP A 44 19.19 14.82 -0.28
C ASP A 44 18.90 15.74 0.90
N ASP A 45 17.85 16.53 0.78
CA ASP A 45 17.40 17.48 1.81
C ASP A 45 17.06 16.78 3.14
N PHE A 46 16.36 15.63 3.06
CA PHE A 46 16.04 14.84 4.23
C PHE A 46 17.31 14.36 4.97
N PHE A 47 18.25 13.79 4.23
CA PHE A 47 19.47 13.27 4.84
C PHE A 47 20.41 14.40 5.32
N GLU A 48 20.39 15.56 4.66
CA GLU A 48 21.12 16.73 5.13
C GLU A 48 20.56 17.23 6.46
N GLN A 49 19.25 17.42 6.55
CA GLN A 49 18.58 17.81 7.79
C GLN A 49 18.77 16.77 8.91
N LEU A 50 18.67 15.49 8.59
CA LEU A 50 18.87 14.41 9.58
C LEU A 50 20.28 14.48 10.19
N ARG A 51 21.33 14.70 9.37
CA ARG A 51 22.72 14.87 9.89
C ARG A 51 22.86 16.05 10.83
N GLN A 52 22.07 17.10 10.63
CA GLN A 52 22.10 18.29 11.48
C GLN A 52 21.35 18.08 12.81
N ILE A 53 20.25 17.35 12.78
CA ILE A 53 19.35 17.15 13.96
C ILE A 53 19.79 15.96 14.79
N ASP A 54 20.13 14.84 14.15
CA ASP A 54 20.50 13.56 14.79
C ASP A 54 21.63 12.90 14.00
N PRO A 55 22.88 13.37 14.16
CA PRO A 55 24.05 12.86 13.42
C PRO A 55 24.37 11.38 13.72
N ASP A 56 23.88 10.84 14.83
CA ASP A 56 24.08 9.45 15.25
C ASP A 56 22.88 8.56 14.86
N SER A 57 21.95 9.07 14.06
CA SER A 57 20.78 8.30 13.62
C SER A 57 21.15 7.06 12.84
N SER A 58 20.59 5.92 13.22
CA SER A 58 20.79 4.64 12.52
C SER A 58 20.29 4.69 11.06
N LEU A 59 19.43 5.63 10.71
CA LEU A 59 18.98 5.87 9.34
C LEU A 59 20.10 6.43 8.45
N LEU A 60 21.14 7.04 9.00
CA LEU A 60 22.29 7.51 8.23
C LEU A 60 23.25 6.36 7.87
N GLU A 61 23.35 5.34 8.74
CA GLU A 61 24.19 4.18 8.49
C GLU A 61 23.50 3.13 7.61
N ASN A 62 22.19 2.97 7.78
CA ASN A 62 21.42 1.92 7.13
C ASN A 62 20.05 2.45 6.67
N PRO A 63 20.04 3.34 5.68
CA PRO A 63 18.81 3.99 5.22
C PRO A 63 17.81 3.00 4.64
N VAL A 64 16.53 3.30 4.82
CA VAL A 64 15.42 2.60 4.14
C VAL A 64 14.80 3.60 3.17
N ILE A 65 14.85 3.30 1.88
CA ILE A 65 14.32 4.16 0.83
C ILE A 65 12.86 3.84 0.58
N LEU A 66 12.01 4.84 0.73
CA LEU A 66 10.61 4.74 0.33
C LEU A 66 10.53 4.93 -1.18
N TYR A 67 9.85 4.06 -1.89
CA TYR A 67 9.77 4.15 -3.34
C TYR A 67 8.40 3.71 -3.84
N GLU A 68 7.77 4.55 -4.67
CA GLU A 68 6.48 4.27 -5.29
C GLU A 68 6.69 3.71 -6.70
N THR A 69 6.24 2.47 -6.92
CA THR A 69 6.28 1.81 -8.23
C THR A 69 4.92 1.79 -8.91
N ALA A 70 3.84 1.87 -8.13
CA ALA A 70 2.48 1.88 -8.63
C ALA A 70 1.57 2.73 -7.73
N ARG A 71 0.51 3.28 -8.29
CA ARG A 71 -0.51 4.05 -7.59
C ARG A 71 -1.91 3.57 -7.96
N GLY A 72 -2.82 3.62 -6.98
CA GLY A 72 -4.15 3.05 -7.10
C GLY A 72 -4.17 1.61 -6.61
N CYS A 73 -5.25 0.90 -6.88
CA CYS A 73 -5.40 -0.49 -6.47
C CYS A 73 -6.12 -1.29 -7.57
N TRP A 74 -5.42 -2.25 -8.20
CA TRP A 74 -6.00 -3.06 -9.28
C TRP A 74 -7.17 -3.95 -8.81
N TRP A 75 -7.25 -4.27 -7.51
CA TRP A 75 -8.42 -4.90 -6.93
C TRP A 75 -9.55 -3.88 -6.73
N GLY A 76 -9.23 -2.73 -6.12
CA GLY A 76 -10.17 -1.66 -5.85
C GLY A 76 -10.79 -1.04 -7.11
N GLU A 77 -10.06 -1.03 -8.23
CA GLU A 77 -10.57 -0.57 -9.52
C GLU A 77 -11.77 -1.41 -10.01
N LYS A 78 -11.84 -2.68 -9.62
CA LYS A 78 -12.90 -3.63 -10.02
C LYS A 78 -13.92 -3.91 -8.94
N HIS A 79 -13.52 -3.91 -7.68
CA HIS A 79 -14.32 -4.38 -6.56
C HIS A 79 -14.41 -3.37 -5.42
N HIS A 80 -13.34 -2.71 -5.02
CA HIS A 80 -13.23 -1.74 -3.93
C HIS A 80 -13.64 -2.30 -2.56
N CYS A 81 -12.65 -2.68 -1.75
CA CYS A 81 -12.90 -3.13 -0.36
C CYS A 81 -13.75 -2.10 0.39
N THR A 82 -14.82 -2.56 1.06
CA THR A 82 -15.89 -1.71 1.60
C THR A 82 -15.42 -0.67 2.61
N PHE A 83 -14.34 -0.96 3.32
CA PHE A 83 -13.77 -0.10 4.37
C PHE A 83 -12.64 0.81 3.87
N CYS A 84 -12.08 0.56 2.68
CA CYS A 84 -10.86 1.21 2.23
C CYS A 84 -11.13 2.61 1.66
N GLY A 85 -10.56 3.64 2.28
CA GLY A 85 -10.59 5.03 1.84
C GLY A 85 -9.33 5.49 1.09
N LEU A 86 -8.37 4.59 0.86
CA LEU A 86 -7.15 4.90 0.12
C LEU A 86 -7.45 5.31 -1.33
N ASN A 87 -6.56 6.11 -1.91
CA ASN A 87 -6.67 6.65 -3.28
C ASN A 87 -7.84 7.64 -3.50
N ALA A 88 -8.49 8.11 -2.45
CA ALA A 88 -9.52 9.15 -2.49
C ALA A 88 -10.58 8.90 -3.60
N ASN A 89 -10.61 9.75 -4.61
CA ASN A 89 -11.66 9.74 -5.63
C ASN A 89 -11.42 8.73 -6.77
N THR A 90 -10.28 8.03 -6.79
CA THR A 90 -9.98 7.11 -7.88
C THR A 90 -9.12 5.93 -7.45
N MET A 91 -9.61 4.74 -7.74
CA MET A 91 -8.86 3.49 -7.60
C MET A 91 -8.05 3.15 -8.84
N LYS A 92 -8.06 4.00 -9.90
CA LYS A 92 -7.38 3.71 -11.17
C LYS A 92 -5.94 3.29 -10.92
N PHE A 93 -5.62 2.06 -11.31
CA PHE A 93 -4.30 1.47 -11.09
C PHE A 93 -3.36 1.82 -12.24
N ARG A 94 -2.18 2.30 -11.90
CA ARG A 94 -1.10 2.67 -12.82
C ARG A 94 0.21 2.24 -12.22
N SER A 95 1.09 1.68 -13.03
CA SER A 95 2.40 1.19 -12.59
C SER A 95 3.50 1.67 -13.53
N LYS A 96 4.70 1.88 -13.00
CA LYS A 96 5.89 2.19 -13.78
C LYS A 96 6.25 1.03 -14.69
N PRO A 97 6.85 1.28 -15.86
CA PRO A 97 7.49 0.23 -16.65
C PRO A 97 8.57 -0.51 -15.83
N MET A 98 8.70 -1.82 -16.01
CA MET A 98 9.69 -2.63 -15.28
C MET A 98 11.13 -2.11 -15.45
N SER A 99 11.48 -1.67 -16.64
CA SER A 99 12.81 -1.08 -16.93
C SER A 99 13.07 0.17 -16.12
N GLN A 100 12.04 1.02 -15.92
CA GLN A 100 12.17 2.20 -15.07
C GLN A 100 12.33 1.83 -13.60
N VAL A 101 11.56 0.85 -13.10
CA VAL A 101 11.71 0.36 -11.72
C VAL A 101 13.14 -0.10 -11.45
N HIS A 102 13.74 -0.85 -12.38
CA HIS A 102 15.14 -1.26 -12.27
C HIS A 102 16.11 -0.08 -12.27
N THR A 103 15.92 0.88 -13.17
CA THR A 103 16.75 2.07 -13.26
C THR A 103 16.67 2.92 -11.99
N ASP A 104 15.45 3.17 -11.52
CA ASP A 104 15.20 3.97 -10.33
C ASP A 104 15.79 3.33 -9.07
N ILE A 105 15.57 2.02 -8.87
CA ILE A 105 16.13 1.28 -7.73
C ILE A 105 17.66 1.31 -7.76
N SER A 106 18.27 1.09 -8.93
CA SER A 106 19.73 1.15 -9.08
C SER A 106 20.27 2.56 -8.77
N TYR A 107 19.61 3.59 -9.29
CA TYR A 107 19.95 4.98 -9.01
C TYR A 107 19.86 5.32 -7.53
N LEU A 108 18.70 5.01 -6.89
CA LEU A 108 18.46 5.30 -5.48
C LEU A 108 19.40 4.53 -4.56
N SER A 109 19.67 3.26 -4.89
CA SER A 109 20.62 2.42 -4.13
C SER A 109 22.03 3.04 -4.14
N GLN A 110 22.51 3.46 -5.32
CA GLN A 110 23.83 4.08 -5.44
C GLN A 110 23.89 5.46 -4.79
N ARG A 111 22.87 6.30 -5.01
CA ARG A 111 22.85 7.68 -4.50
C ARG A 111 22.83 7.73 -2.97
N TYR A 112 22.04 6.87 -2.35
CA TYR A 112 21.84 6.87 -0.89
C TYR A 112 22.56 5.74 -0.16
N ASN A 113 23.37 4.96 -0.87
CA ASN A 113 24.07 3.79 -0.34
C ASN A 113 23.15 2.87 0.46
N SER A 114 21.99 2.58 -0.11
CA SER A 114 20.95 1.76 0.51
C SER A 114 20.67 0.49 -0.28
N PHE A 115 20.53 -0.62 0.45
CA PHE A 115 20.08 -1.90 -0.08
C PHE A 115 18.65 -2.24 0.37
N ARG A 116 17.98 -1.31 1.08
CA ARG A 116 16.69 -1.53 1.72
C ARG A 116 15.65 -0.57 1.16
N PHE A 117 14.58 -1.14 0.62
CA PHE A 117 13.49 -0.41 0.01
C PHE A 117 12.16 -0.78 0.68
N ARG A 118 11.34 0.22 0.94
CA ARG A 118 9.95 0.03 1.28
C ARG A 118 9.12 0.55 0.11
N LEU A 119 8.50 -0.35 -0.65
CA LEU A 119 7.55 0.06 -1.67
C LEU A 119 6.29 0.56 -0.97
N VAL A 120 5.87 1.78 -1.34
CA VAL A 120 4.72 2.46 -0.74
C VAL A 120 3.46 2.32 -1.59
N ASP A 121 3.44 1.33 -2.45
CA ASP A 121 2.30 0.98 -3.29
C ASP A 121 1.20 0.37 -2.43
N ASN A 122 -0.05 0.75 -2.62
CA ASN A 122 -1.19 0.14 -1.90
C ASN A 122 -1.43 -1.32 -2.26
N ILE A 123 -0.82 -1.81 -3.33
CA ILE A 123 -0.86 -3.20 -3.77
C ILE A 123 0.21 -3.43 -4.85
N LEU A 124 0.98 -4.47 -4.72
CA LEU A 124 2.02 -4.83 -5.67
C LEU A 124 1.45 -5.09 -7.08
N GLU A 125 2.10 -4.54 -8.10
CA GLU A 125 1.84 -4.91 -9.50
C GLU A 125 2.27 -6.36 -9.75
N MET A 126 1.32 -7.20 -10.16
CA MET A 126 1.55 -8.64 -10.30
C MET A 126 2.62 -9.00 -11.35
N LYS A 127 2.78 -8.18 -12.38
CA LYS A 127 3.80 -8.38 -13.41
C LYS A 127 5.23 -8.25 -12.86
N TYR A 128 5.43 -7.47 -11.80
CA TYR A 128 6.75 -7.32 -11.19
C TYR A 128 7.28 -8.63 -10.60
N ILE A 129 6.41 -9.53 -10.17
CA ILE A 129 6.81 -10.82 -9.60
C ILE A 129 7.62 -11.65 -10.59
N GLU A 130 7.14 -11.73 -11.85
CA GLU A 130 7.79 -12.50 -12.91
C GLU A 130 8.83 -11.69 -13.69
N GLY A 131 8.74 -10.36 -13.66
CA GLY A 131 9.72 -9.45 -14.27
C GLY A 131 10.77 -9.00 -13.28
N VAL A 132 10.48 -7.93 -12.54
CA VAL A 132 11.44 -7.22 -11.65
C VAL A 132 12.10 -8.17 -10.64
N PHE A 133 11.30 -8.89 -9.82
CA PHE A 133 11.84 -9.75 -8.77
C PHE A 133 12.55 -11.00 -9.31
N SER A 134 12.10 -11.57 -10.43
CA SER A 134 12.81 -12.69 -11.06
C SER A 134 14.14 -12.27 -11.66
N GLU A 135 14.23 -11.06 -12.21
CA GLU A 135 15.47 -10.51 -12.74
C GLU A 135 16.46 -10.20 -11.61
N MET A 136 15.99 -9.60 -10.51
CA MET A 136 16.82 -9.36 -9.31
C MET A 136 17.38 -10.67 -8.75
N ALA A 137 16.57 -11.72 -8.67
CA ALA A 137 17.01 -13.05 -8.27
C ALA A 137 18.09 -13.62 -9.20
N SER A 138 17.90 -13.46 -10.52
CA SER A 138 18.85 -13.99 -11.52
C SER A 138 20.20 -13.28 -11.50
N ASN A 139 20.21 -12.01 -11.16
CA ASN A 139 21.40 -11.17 -11.07
C ASN A 139 22.05 -11.18 -9.68
N ASN A 140 21.48 -11.92 -8.71
CA ASN A 140 21.96 -12.00 -7.32
C ASN A 140 22.12 -10.62 -6.67
N PHE A 141 21.15 -9.70 -6.88
CA PHE A 141 21.15 -8.44 -6.18
C PHE A 141 20.87 -8.66 -4.69
N ASP A 142 21.70 -8.08 -3.83
CA ASP A 142 21.53 -8.13 -2.37
C ASP A 142 20.67 -6.95 -1.90
N LEU A 143 19.41 -6.93 -2.39
CA LEU A 143 18.42 -5.92 -2.05
C LEU A 143 17.35 -6.51 -1.14
N GLN A 144 16.78 -5.68 -0.28
CA GLN A 144 15.70 -6.03 0.62
C GLN A 144 14.48 -5.16 0.37
N PHE A 145 13.31 -5.80 0.27
CA PHE A 145 12.06 -5.12 -0.03
C PHE A 145 10.97 -5.45 0.99
N PHE A 146 10.31 -4.39 1.49
CA PHE A 146 8.99 -4.49 2.08
C PHE A 146 7.94 -4.20 1.00
N LEU A 147 6.86 -5.03 0.95
CA LEU A 147 5.82 -4.95 -0.08
C LEU A 147 4.43 -5.08 0.53
N GLU A 148 3.47 -4.26 0.06
CA GLU A 148 2.05 -4.51 0.30
C GLU A 148 1.49 -5.39 -0.81
N VAL A 149 0.86 -6.48 -0.43
CA VAL A 149 0.39 -7.51 -1.38
C VAL A 149 -1.03 -7.97 -1.05
N LYS A 150 -1.72 -8.51 -2.04
CA LYS A 150 -2.96 -9.25 -1.80
C LYS A 150 -2.61 -10.69 -1.37
N SER A 151 -3.33 -11.23 -0.40
CA SER A 151 -3.05 -12.54 0.20
C SER A 151 -3.35 -13.76 -0.70
N ASN A 152 -3.78 -13.55 -1.95
CA ASN A 152 -4.05 -14.61 -2.91
C ASN A 152 -2.80 -15.10 -3.70
N LEU A 153 -1.61 -14.73 -3.26
CA LEU A 153 -0.37 -15.14 -3.91
C LEU A 153 -0.19 -16.67 -3.86
N THR A 154 0.25 -17.21 -4.98
CA THR A 154 0.61 -18.63 -5.07
C THR A 154 1.98 -18.91 -4.44
N LYS A 155 2.24 -20.17 -4.07
CA LYS A 155 3.56 -20.61 -3.61
C LYS A 155 4.69 -20.20 -4.55
N LYS A 156 4.48 -20.33 -5.88
CA LYS A 156 5.47 -19.95 -6.90
C LYS A 156 5.79 -18.46 -6.85
N GLN A 157 4.75 -17.62 -6.74
CA GLN A 157 4.91 -16.16 -6.67
C GLN A 157 5.65 -15.73 -5.40
N ILE A 158 5.27 -16.28 -4.23
CA ILE A 158 5.96 -16.00 -2.97
C ILE A 158 7.42 -16.44 -3.04
N LYS A 159 7.71 -17.61 -3.62
CA LYS A 159 9.08 -18.06 -3.86
C LYS A 159 9.86 -17.06 -4.72
N SER A 160 9.26 -16.58 -5.81
CA SER A 160 9.89 -15.60 -6.71
C SER A 160 10.19 -14.28 -5.98
N LEU A 161 9.24 -13.78 -5.17
CA LEU A 161 9.44 -12.59 -4.34
C LEU A 161 10.59 -12.77 -3.35
N ALA A 162 10.63 -13.89 -2.61
CA ALA A 162 11.69 -14.17 -1.66
C ALA A 162 13.09 -14.18 -2.30
N HIS A 163 13.22 -14.86 -3.44
CA HIS A 163 14.49 -14.91 -4.17
C HIS A 163 14.88 -13.56 -4.79
N GLY A 164 13.89 -12.71 -5.10
CA GLY A 164 14.10 -11.35 -5.60
C GLY A 164 14.33 -10.30 -4.51
N GLY A 165 14.47 -10.74 -3.24
CA GLY A 165 14.83 -9.85 -2.14
C GLY A 165 13.65 -9.37 -1.28
N ALA A 166 12.42 -9.84 -1.48
CA ALA A 166 11.33 -9.53 -0.56
C ALA A 166 11.63 -10.16 0.80
N ASN A 167 11.93 -9.33 1.79
CA ASN A 167 12.22 -9.76 3.16
C ASN A 167 11.02 -9.58 4.10
N ALA A 168 10.08 -8.71 3.76
CA ALA A 168 8.85 -8.53 4.51
C ALA A 168 7.68 -8.21 3.56
N ILE A 169 6.49 -8.70 3.89
CA ILE A 169 5.25 -8.39 3.18
C ILE A 169 4.14 -8.03 4.15
N GLN A 170 3.24 -7.14 3.69
CA GLN A 170 1.97 -6.87 4.36
C GLN A 170 0.83 -7.37 3.46
N PRO A 171 0.36 -8.61 3.66
CA PRO A 171 -0.81 -9.11 2.95
C PRO A 171 -2.08 -8.58 3.64
N GLY A 172 -3.05 -8.13 2.85
CA GLY A 172 -4.33 -7.72 3.38
C GLY A 172 -5.15 -8.92 3.87
N ILE A 173 -4.84 -9.47 5.03
CA ILE A 173 -5.51 -10.64 5.63
C ILE A 173 -6.83 -10.26 6.28
N GLU A 174 -6.83 -9.33 7.19
CA GLU A 174 -7.91 -8.71 7.95
C GLU A 174 -8.77 -9.70 8.78
N SER A 175 -9.06 -10.89 8.25
CA SER A 175 -9.92 -11.88 8.91
C SER A 175 -9.68 -13.31 8.42
N PHE A 176 -10.09 -14.29 9.25
CA PHE A 176 -10.25 -15.70 8.88
C PHE A 176 -11.73 -16.13 8.83
N SER A 177 -12.70 -15.22 9.03
CA SER A 177 -14.12 -15.49 8.77
C SER A 177 -14.44 -15.27 7.30
N MET A 178 -15.10 -16.26 6.67
CA MET A 178 -15.55 -16.12 5.28
C MET A 178 -16.61 -15.02 5.14
N ASN A 179 -17.51 -14.90 6.11
CA ASN A 179 -18.54 -13.88 6.14
C ASN A 179 -17.90 -12.48 6.17
N GLN A 180 -17.00 -12.23 7.11
CA GLN A 180 -16.31 -10.94 7.19
C GLN A 180 -15.52 -10.60 5.91
N LEU A 181 -14.83 -11.57 5.31
CA LEU A 181 -14.09 -11.34 4.06
C LEU A 181 -15.02 -11.02 2.87
N MET A 182 -16.25 -11.54 2.88
CA MET A 182 -17.29 -11.18 1.91
C MET A 182 -17.82 -9.77 2.15
N GLU A 183 -18.14 -9.41 3.40
CA GLU A 183 -18.57 -8.06 3.78
C GLU A 183 -17.53 -7.00 3.43
N MET A 184 -16.26 -7.34 3.54
CA MET A 184 -15.13 -6.48 3.14
C MET A 184 -14.93 -6.37 1.63
N ASP A 185 -15.59 -7.18 0.81
CA ASP A 185 -15.28 -7.38 -0.63
C ASP A 185 -13.79 -7.64 -0.90
N LYS A 186 -13.17 -8.45 -0.04
CA LYS A 186 -11.72 -8.76 -0.15
C LYS A 186 -11.40 -9.70 -1.33
N GLY A 187 -12.37 -10.50 -1.78
CA GLY A 187 -12.19 -11.46 -2.86
C GLY A 187 -11.12 -12.53 -2.58
N VAL A 188 -10.91 -12.87 -1.32
CA VAL A 188 -10.04 -13.95 -0.87
C VAL A 188 -10.80 -14.86 0.10
N ARG A 189 -10.28 -16.06 0.30
CA ARG A 189 -10.82 -17.03 1.25
C ARG A 189 -9.87 -17.20 2.43
N PRO A 190 -10.35 -17.60 3.63
CA PRO A 190 -9.50 -17.84 4.80
C PRO A 190 -8.29 -18.74 4.52
N LEU A 191 -8.50 -19.80 3.72
CA LEU A 191 -7.40 -20.70 3.35
C LEU A 191 -6.30 -20.01 2.51
N GLN A 192 -6.66 -19.04 1.66
CA GLN A 192 -5.65 -18.28 0.90
C GLN A 192 -4.81 -17.41 1.83
N ASN A 193 -5.42 -16.76 2.82
CA ASN A 193 -4.74 -16.02 3.87
C ASN A 193 -3.72 -16.91 4.61
N ILE A 194 -4.16 -18.09 5.06
CA ILE A 194 -3.32 -19.07 5.75
C ILE A 194 -2.16 -19.54 4.85
N LEU A 195 -2.44 -19.86 3.58
CA LEU A 195 -1.43 -20.33 2.64
C LEU A 195 -0.40 -19.24 2.30
N CYS A 196 -0.84 -17.97 2.22
CA CYS A 196 0.06 -16.84 2.03
C CYS A 196 1.06 -16.75 3.19
N MET A 197 0.58 -16.73 4.43
CA MET A 197 1.43 -16.72 5.63
C MET A 197 2.39 -17.92 5.67
N LYS A 198 1.85 -19.14 5.45
CA LYS A 198 2.64 -20.37 5.46
C LYS A 198 3.80 -20.32 4.46
N TRP A 199 3.53 -19.91 3.22
CA TRP A 199 4.56 -19.89 2.19
C TRP A 199 5.53 -18.72 2.35
N ALA A 200 5.07 -17.57 2.82
CA ALA A 200 5.95 -16.45 3.16
C ALA A 200 6.96 -16.89 4.25
N MET A 201 6.48 -17.42 5.35
CA MET A 201 7.31 -17.93 6.43
C MET A 201 8.26 -19.06 5.96
N TYR A 202 7.78 -19.98 5.12
CA TYR A 202 8.61 -21.07 4.59
C TYR A 202 9.78 -20.55 3.75
N TYR A 203 9.60 -19.45 3.03
CA TYR A 203 10.66 -18.82 2.23
C TYR A 203 11.41 -17.71 2.95
N GLY A 204 11.21 -17.52 4.25
CA GLY A 204 11.93 -16.56 5.07
C GLY A 204 11.44 -15.11 4.92
N ILE A 205 10.24 -14.90 4.42
CA ILE A 205 9.62 -13.57 4.35
C ILE A 205 8.84 -13.32 5.63
N GLU A 206 9.11 -12.19 6.29
CA GLU A 206 8.33 -11.68 7.41
C GLU A 206 6.93 -11.28 6.96
N VAL A 207 5.91 -11.57 7.79
CA VAL A 207 4.51 -11.25 7.47
C VAL A 207 3.96 -10.31 8.53
N ASN A 208 3.69 -9.09 8.12
CA ASN A 208 3.04 -8.05 8.93
C ASN A 208 1.55 -8.05 8.57
N TRP A 209 0.66 -8.32 9.52
CA TRP A 209 -0.76 -8.40 9.26
C TRP A 209 -1.60 -8.05 10.49
N ASN A 210 -2.85 -7.68 10.26
CA ASN A 210 -3.78 -7.25 11.30
C ASN A 210 -5.10 -8.02 11.21
N ILE A 211 -5.87 -8.01 12.31
CA ILE A 211 -7.27 -8.38 12.33
C ILE A 211 -8.09 -7.09 12.45
N LEU A 212 -9.10 -6.94 11.62
CA LEU A 212 -10.08 -5.86 11.71
C LEU A 212 -11.41 -6.40 12.26
N ILE A 213 -12.02 -5.63 13.16
CA ILE A 213 -13.29 -5.94 13.81
C ILE A 213 -14.25 -4.74 13.73
N GLY A 214 -15.55 -4.95 13.94
CA GLY A 214 -16.55 -3.89 13.93
C GLY A 214 -17.21 -3.66 12.58
N PHE A 215 -17.23 -4.67 11.69
CA PHE A 215 -17.89 -4.55 10.40
C PHE A 215 -19.42 -4.69 10.54
N PRO A 216 -20.19 -3.94 9.70
CA PRO A 216 -21.61 -4.19 9.57
C PRO A 216 -21.88 -5.66 9.23
N GLY A 217 -22.87 -6.27 9.85
CA GLY A 217 -23.27 -7.67 9.57
C GLY A 217 -22.41 -8.77 10.18
N GLU A 218 -21.35 -8.44 10.91
CA GLU A 218 -20.59 -9.46 11.65
C GLU A 218 -21.36 -10.01 12.85
N THR A 219 -21.04 -11.25 13.21
CA THR A 219 -21.74 -11.99 14.25
C THR A 219 -20.75 -12.58 15.26
N ASP A 220 -21.25 -12.89 16.46
CA ASP A 220 -20.47 -13.65 17.46
C ASP A 220 -19.94 -14.98 16.92
N GLU A 221 -20.65 -15.60 15.97
CA GLU A 221 -20.23 -16.87 15.37
C GLU A 221 -19.00 -16.69 14.48
N ASP A 222 -18.89 -15.58 13.77
CA ASP A 222 -17.71 -15.24 12.99
C ASP A 222 -16.46 -15.22 13.88
N TYR A 223 -16.58 -14.60 15.05
CA TYR A 223 -15.48 -14.53 16.02
C TYR A 223 -15.17 -15.90 16.65
N ARG A 224 -16.18 -16.70 16.98
CA ARG A 224 -15.96 -18.05 17.53
C ARG A 224 -15.19 -18.92 16.53
N GLN A 225 -15.59 -18.90 15.27
CA GLN A 225 -14.92 -19.64 14.20
C GLN A 225 -13.49 -19.12 13.98
N GLN A 226 -13.31 -17.83 13.92
CA GLN A 226 -11.99 -17.21 13.75
C GLN A 226 -11.04 -17.59 14.90
N ILE A 227 -11.50 -17.55 16.16
CA ILE A 227 -10.72 -17.96 17.32
C ILE A 227 -10.32 -19.46 17.24
N GLN A 228 -11.21 -20.33 16.76
CA GLN A 228 -10.88 -21.75 16.57
C GLN A 228 -9.80 -21.93 15.50
N VAL A 229 -9.89 -21.20 14.38
CA VAL A 229 -8.89 -21.23 13.32
C VAL A 229 -7.54 -20.73 13.86
N ILE A 230 -7.51 -19.58 14.55
CA ILE A 230 -6.29 -18.97 15.09
C ILE A 230 -5.56 -19.93 16.05
N LYS A 231 -6.29 -20.67 16.89
CA LYS A 231 -5.69 -21.67 17.79
C LYS A 231 -4.93 -22.78 17.05
N LEU A 232 -5.34 -23.11 15.82
CA LEU A 232 -4.66 -24.09 14.99
C LEU A 232 -3.44 -23.50 14.27
N LEU A 233 -3.31 -22.17 14.23
CA LEU A 233 -2.27 -21.43 13.52
C LEU A 233 -1.14 -20.95 14.44
N SER A 234 -0.98 -21.52 15.65
CA SER A 234 0.05 -21.13 16.62
C SER A 234 1.48 -21.22 16.13
N HIS A 235 1.71 -21.88 15.00
CA HIS A 235 3.00 -22.00 14.32
C HIS A 235 3.23 -20.92 13.25
N LEU A 236 2.27 -20.07 12.99
CA LEU A 236 2.36 -18.93 12.06
C LEU A 236 2.52 -17.61 12.85
N PRO A 237 3.03 -16.54 12.22
CA PRO A 237 3.20 -15.27 12.91
C PRO A 237 1.85 -14.74 13.41
N PRO A 238 1.79 -14.21 14.64
CA PRO A 238 0.58 -13.58 15.17
C PRO A 238 0.27 -12.27 14.41
N PRO A 239 -0.96 -11.74 14.50
CA PRO A 239 -1.24 -10.41 14.00
C PRO A 239 -0.47 -9.35 14.80
N GLU A 240 -0.08 -8.26 14.16
CA GLU A 240 0.55 -7.11 14.84
C GLU A 240 -0.45 -6.41 15.78
N CYS A 241 -1.70 -6.31 15.33
CA CYS A 241 -2.78 -5.78 16.15
C CYS A 241 -4.16 -6.35 15.76
N VAL A 242 -5.11 -6.12 16.66
CA VAL A 242 -6.55 -6.21 16.39
C VAL A 242 -7.07 -4.78 16.49
N GLY A 243 -7.58 -4.25 15.39
CA GLY A 243 -8.05 -2.89 15.28
C GLY A 243 -9.55 -2.80 14.98
N ASP A 244 -10.20 -1.80 15.58
CA ASP A 244 -11.57 -1.47 15.22
C ASP A 244 -11.64 -0.91 13.80
N LEU A 245 -12.73 -1.19 13.11
CA LEU A 245 -13.02 -0.58 11.82
C LEU A 245 -13.15 0.94 11.97
N TRP A 246 -12.31 1.65 11.24
CA TRP A 246 -12.45 3.09 11.09
C TRP A 246 -13.29 3.41 9.87
N LEU A 247 -14.23 4.34 10.01
CA LEU A 247 -14.98 4.84 8.88
C LEU A 247 -14.09 5.80 8.08
N GLU A 248 -13.33 5.21 7.18
CA GLU A 248 -12.40 5.95 6.32
C GLU A 248 -13.15 6.83 5.32
N ARG A 249 -12.77 8.11 5.24
CA ARG A 249 -13.25 9.00 4.19
C ARG A 249 -12.94 8.38 2.81
N PHE A 250 -13.89 8.46 1.88
CA PHE A 250 -13.86 7.88 0.53
C PHE A 250 -14.08 6.36 0.45
N SER A 251 -14.14 5.65 1.56
CA SER A 251 -14.54 4.24 1.54
C SER A 251 -15.98 4.07 1.06
N PRO A 252 -16.38 2.90 0.52
CA PRO A 252 -17.77 2.59 0.25
C PRO A 252 -18.69 2.78 1.45
N TYR A 253 -18.28 2.41 2.65
CA TYR A 253 -19.04 2.66 3.88
C TYR A 253 -19.28 4.16 4.15
N TYR A 254 -18.33 5.00 3.78
CA TYR A 254 -18.46 6.45 3.95
C TYR A 254 -19.29 7.10 2.84
N THR A 255 -19.08 6.68 1.59
CA THR A 255 -19.71 7.32 0.41
C THR A 255 -21.12 6.82 0.14
N ARG A 256 -21.45 5.61 0.58
CA ARG A 256 -22.75 4.95 0.38
C ARG A 256 -23.21 4.22 1.66
N PRO A 257 -23.26 4.92 2.81
CA PRO A 257 -23.49 4.29 4.11
C PRO A 257 -24.83 3.53 4.18
N GLU A 258 -25.87 4.04 3.53
CA GLU A 258 -27.21 3.43 3.52
C GLU A 258 -27.22 2.03 2.88
N GLU A 259 -26.40 1.78 1.86
CA GLU A 259 -26.30 0.47 1.20
C GLU A 259 -25.75 -0.61 2.17
N TYR A 260 -25.02 -0.19 3.19
CA TYR A 260 -24.38 -1.07 4.16
C TYR A 260 -25.00 -1.02 5.56
N GLY A 261 -26.11 -0.30 5.73
CA GLY A 261 -26.76 -0.11 7.03
C GLY A 261 -25.91 0.69 8.03
N VAL A 262 -25.00 1.52 7.54
CA VAL A 262 -24.11 2.35 8.37
C VAL A 262 -24.77 3.69 8.65
N THR A 263 -24.76 4.14 9.90
CA THR A 263 -25.20 5.48 10.29
C THR A 263 -23.99 6.29 10.75
N ILE A 264 -23.69 7.38 10.04
CA ILE A 264 -22.60 8.29 10.42
C ILE A 264 -23.12 9.26 11.47
N THR A 265 -22.58 9.19 12.69
CA THR A 265 -23.03 10.02 13.83
C THR A 265 -22.21 11.31 14.00
N GLY A 266 -21.02 11.36 13.43
CA GLY A 266 -20.13 12.52 13.49
C GLY A 266 -18.68 12.19 13.17
N PRO A 267 -17.80 13.19 13.18
CA PRO A 267 -16.37 12.97 13.00
C PRO A 267 -15.80 12.21 14.20
N GLY A 268 -14.69 11.49 13.98
CA GLY A 268 -13.94 10.88 15.07
C GLY A 268 -13.39 11.93 16.05
N GLU A 269 -13.15 11.53 17.30
CA GLU A 269 -12.70 12.42 18.39
C GLU A 269 -11.43 13.21 18.06
N ALA A 270 -10.59 12.67 17.18
CA ALA A 270 -9.38 13.36 16.70
C ALA A 270 -9.66 14.56 15.76
N TYR A 271 -10.91 14.71 15.31
CA TYR A 271 -11.33 15.78 14.39
C TYR A 271 -12.48 16.60 14.99
N PRO A 272 -12.22 17.42 15.99
CA PRO A 272 -13.26 18.14 16.74
C PRO A 272 -13.84 19.36 16.00
N TYR A 273 -13.49 19.60 14.74
CA TYR A 273 -13.88 20.79 13.96
C TYR A 273 -14.96 20.51 12.94
#